data_0f2218150bb5d4fbc77e47e61313ab90
#
_entry.id   0f2218150bb5d4fbc77e47e61313ab90
#
_cell.length_a   1.000
_cell.length_b   1.000
_cell.length_c   1.000
_cell.angle_alpha   90.00
_cell.angle_beta   90.00
_cell.angle_gamma   90.00
#
_symmetry.space_group_name_H-M   'P 1'
#
loop_
_entity.id
_entity.type
_entity.pdbx_description
1 polymer ?
#
loop_
_entity_poly.entity_id
_entity_poly.type
_entity_poly.pdbx_seq_one_letter_code
_entity_poly.pdbx_strand_id
1 'polypeptide(L)'
;ALSKGGLYTQEAISNFFTHFGRRPDNDEVLRKAGITRHRLSVLLDDDEIAQAVETRIDALLATPFRIEPSDTPEAVYLKAELDEWYFEIASAALNALFFGYSVQEAVYELKTEGYVGLQWIGEKPMQWFEPKNDGRLIYRQDGGGADREVDQFLKFFLTRRKATFEQPYGKALLATLYWLFFFKQNGFKFWAKFLERFGTPILLGKCKDTETDDMSQALLNAHAQSVLSIDIDDDVQVLSTQGSGSANGAFETF
;
A
#
# COMPACT_ATOMS: atom_id res chain seq x y z
N ALA A 1 2.48 -22.39 -33.71
CA ALA A 1 1.75 -22.13 -32.49
C ALA A 1 2.28 -20.82 -31.92
N LEU A 2 1.63 -19.71 -32.22
CA LEU A 2 1.90 -18.42 -31.62
C LEU A 2 1.56 -18.49 -30.14
N SER A 3 2.52 -18.21 -29.30
CA SER A 3 2.38 -18.17 -27.86
C SER A 3 1.22 -17.23 -27.50
N LYS A 4 0.25 -17.74 -26.81
CA LYS A 4 -0.90 -16.98 -26.29
C LYS A 4 -0.50 -16.14 -25.06
N GLY A 5 0.69 -15.59 -25.03
CA GLY A 5 1.09 -14.55 -24.12
C GLY A 5 0.71 -13.19 -24.70
N GLY A 6 -0.57 -12.97 -24.93
CA GLY A 6 -1.02 -11.72 -25.48
C GLY A 6 -0.78 -10.58 -24.49
N LEU A 7 -0.02 -9.57 -24.94
CA LEU A 7 0.07 -8.23 -24.33
C LEU A 7 -1.30 -7.58 -24.09
N TYR A 8 -2.37 -8.22 -24.52
CA TYR A 8 -3.73 -7.71 -24.51
C TYR A 8 -4.66 -8.71 -23.81
N THR A 9 -4.46 -8.90 -22.52
CA THR A 9 -5.49 -9.55 -21.70
C THR A 9 -6.70 -8.63 -21.62
N GLN A 10 -7.90 -9.21 -21.44
CA GLN A 10 -9.12 -8.42 -21.30
C GLN A 10 -9.01 -7.40 -20.15
N GLU A 11 -8.25 -7.73 -19.12
CA GLU A 11 -7.92 -6.87 -18.01
C GLU A 11 -6.99 -5.71 -18.42
N ALA A 12 -5.96 -5.96 -19.24
CA ALA A 12 -5.09 -4.91 -19.75
C ALA A 12 -5.83 -3.96 -20.70
N ILE A 13 -6.75 -4.49 -21.52
CA ILE A 13 -7.60 -3.69 -22.40
C ILE A 13 -8.59 -2.86 -21.57
N SER A 14 -9.23 -3.44 -20.56
CA SER A 14 -10.12 -2.73 -19.66
C SER A 14 -9.37 -1.61 -18.93
N ASN A 15 -8.19 -1.90 -18.39
CA ASN A 15 -7.33 -0.90 -17.76
C ASN A 15 -6.90 0.21 -18.72
N PHE A 16 -6.60 -0.14 -19.98
CA PHE A 16 -6.27 0.85 -21.02
C PHE A 16 -7.45 1.81 -21.27
N PHE A 17 -8.65 1.30 -21.44
CA PHE A 17 -9.82 2.15 -21.67
C PHE A 17 -10.23 2.93 -20.42
N THR A 18 -10.08 2.38 -19.23
CA THR A 18 -10.33 3.09 -17.97
C THR A 18 -9.38 4.28 -17.79
N HIS A 19 -8.14 4.16 -18.29
CA HIS A 19 -7.14 5.22 -18.22
C HIS A 19 -7.08 6.09 -19.47
N PHE A 20 -7.83 5.76 -20.51
CA PHE A 20 -7.86 6.53 -21.76
C PHE A 20 -8.38 7.94 -21.49
N GLY A 21 -7.57 8.92 -21.87
CA GLY A 21 -7.87 10.33 -21.62
C GLY A 21 -7.51 10.86 -20.24
N ARG A 22 -7.09 10.01 -19.29
CA ARG A 22 -6.50 10.48 -18.04
C ARG A 22 -5.04 10.85 -18.24
N ARG A 23 -4.63 11.95 -17.62
CA ARG A 23 -3.21 12.26 -17.55
C ARG A 23 -2.54 11.20 -16.65
N PRO A 24 -1.49 10.51 -17.12
CA PRO A 24 -0.80 9.54 -16.28
C PRO A 24 -0.24 10.22 -15.03
N ASP A 25 -0.30 9.52 -13.90
CA ASP A 25 0.36 9.97 -12.68
C ASP A 25 1.88 9.94 -12.91
N ASN A 26 2.51 11.09 -12.77
CA ASN A 26 3.96 11.25 -12.99
C ASN A 26 4.80 10.75 -11.80
N ASP A 27 4.17 10.20 -10.77
CA ASP A 27 4.92 9.59 -9.66
C ASP A 27 5.73 8.42 -10.19
N GLU A 28 7.05 8.56 -10.11
CA GLU A 28 7.99 7.59 -10.68
C GLU A 28 7.89 6.22 -9.99
N VAL A 29 7.64 6.21 -8.68
CA VAL A 29 7.50 4.98 -7.90
C VAL A 29 6.25 4.23 -8.35
N LEU A 30 5.11 4.91 -8.42
CA LEU A 30 3.84 4.31 -8.85
C LEU A 30 3.93 3.76 -10.27
N ARG A 31 4.56 4.53 -11.17
CA ARG A 31 4.75 4.13 -12.57
C ARG A 31 5.65 2.89 -12.70
N LYS A 32 6.77 2.84 -11.95
CA LYS A 32 7.68 1.69 -11.94
C LYS A 32 7.04 0.46 -11.30
N ALA A 33 6.22 0.66 -10.29
CA ALA A 33 5.50 -0.40 -9.61
C ALA A 33 4.26 -0.90 -10.39
N GLY A 34 3.79 -0.13 -11.37
CA GLY A 34 2.58 -0.46 -12.13
C GLY A 34 1.29 -0.40 -11.30
N ILE A 35 1.28 0.41 -10.23
CA ILE A 35 0.13 0.56 -9.32
C ILE A 35 -0.48 1.94 -9.43
N THR A 36 -1.76 2.01 -9.09
CA THR A 36 -2.50 3.27 -8.97
C THR A 36 -2.36 3.84 -7.56
N ARG A 37 -2.47 5.16 -7.44
CA ARG A 37 -2.25 5.89 -6.18
C ARG A 37 -3.12 5.39 -5.02
N HIS A 38 -4.40 5.10 -5.26
CA HIS A 38 -5.30 4.59 -4.24
C HIS A 38 -4.88 3.22 -3.68
N ARG A 39 -4.17 2.41 -4.47
CA ARG A 39 -3.63 1.11 -4.01
C ARG A 39 -2.49 1.23 -3.00
N LEU A 40 -1.99 2.43 -2.76
CA LEU A 40 -1.05 2.67 -1.66
C LEU A 40 -1.68 2.36 -0.29
N SER A 41 -3.02 2.30 -0.20
CA SER A 41 -3.70 1.85 1.03
C SER A 41 -3.27 0.46 1.51
N VAL A 42 -2.82 -0.41 0.60
CA VAL A 42 -2.28 -1.75 0.95
C VAL A 42 -1.06 -1.64 1.88
N LEU A 43 -0.32 -0.52 1.86
CA LEU A 43 0.79 -0.32 2.79
C LEU A 43 0.32 -0.17 4.23
N LEU A 44 -0.94 0.23 4.45
CA LEU A 44 -1.54 0.35 5.78
C LEU A 44 -1.91 -1.00 6.40
N ASP A 45 -1.79 -2.11 5.65
CA ASP A 45 -1.88 -3.46 6.19
C ASP A 45 -0.61 -3.85 7.01
N ASP A 46 0.46 -3.07 6.88
CA ASP A 46 1.66 -3.19 7.70
C ASP A 46 1.48 -2.40 9.00
N ASP A 47 1.62 -3.05 10.13
CA ASP A 47 1.34 -2.52 11.46
C ASP A 47 2.24 -1.30 11.81
N GLU A 48 3.52 -1.34 11.44
CA GLU A 48 4.43 -0.22 11.68
C GLU A 48 4.09 1.02 10.86
N ILE A 49 3.69 0.80 9.58
CA ILE A 49 3.28 1.90 8.71
C ILE A 49 1.95 2.47 9.19
N ALA A 50 0.98 1.61 9.53
CA ALA A 50 -0.31 2.03 10.07
C ALA A 50 -0.14 2.85 11.34
N GLN A 51 0.60 2.35 12.32
CA GLN A 51 0.90 3.06 13.56
C GLN A 51 1.57 4.41 13.33
N ALA A 52 2.55 4.48 12.41
CA ALA A 52 3.21 5.73 12.09
C ALA A 52 2.28 6.76 11.42
N VAL A 53 1.30 6.31 10.64
CA VAL A 53 0.26 7.14 10.03
C VAL A 53 -0.71 7.64 11.09
N GLU A 54 -1.27 6.74 11.89
CA GLU A 54 -2.23 7.05 12.97
C GLU A 54 -1.62 8.02 13.98
N THR A 55 -0.39 7.77 14.44
CA THR A 55 0.31 8.68 15.37
C THR A 55 0.39 10.11 14.83
N ARG A 56 0.57 10.31 13.53
CA ARG A 56 0.62 11.65 12.93
C ARG A 56 -0.75 12.30 12.85
N ILE A 57 -1.78 11.51 12.55
CA ILE A 57 -3.17 11.98 12.52
C ILE A 57 -3.59 12.39 13.92
N ASP A 58 -3.38 11.53 14.90
CA ASP A 58 -3.76 11.77 16.30
C ASP A 58 -3.03 12.97 16.90
N ALA A 59 -1.75 13.15 16.60
CA ALA A 59 -0.97 14.29 17.04
C ALA A 59 -1.55 15.63 16.54
N LEU A 60 -2.07 15.67 15.30
CA LEU A 60 -2.75 16.87 14.80
C LEU A 60 -4.12 17.04 15.43
N LEU A 61 -4.90 15.98 15.52
CA LEU A 61 -6.26 16.02 16.09
C LEU A 61 -6.25 16.40 17.57
N ALA A 62 -5.19 16.06 18.30
CA ALA A 62 -4.99 16.49 19.69
C ALA A 62 -4.63 17.99 19.81
N THR A 63 -4.28 18.65 18.70
CA THR A 63 -3.87 20.07 18.72
C THR A 63 -5.11 20.96 18.61
N PRO A 64 -5.44 21.78 19.62
CA PRO A 64 -6.58 22.65 19.54
C PRO A 64 -6.37 23.76 18.50
N PHE A 65 -7.42 24.09 17.78
CA PHE A 65 -7.43 25.25 16.87
C PHE A 65 -8.19 26.42 17.48
N ARG A 66 -7.93 27.62 17.00
CA ARG A 66 -8.66 28.84 17.39
C ARG A 66 -8.92 29.70 16.15
N ILE A 67 -9.97 30.49 16.24
CA ILE A 67 -10.36 31.46 15.23
C ILE A 67 -10.07 32.86 15.76
N GLU A 68 -9.47 33.71 14.99
CA GLU A 68 -9.20 35.12 15.32
C GLU A 68 -9.80 36.03 14.28
N PRO A 69 -10.52 37.10 14.68
CA PRO A 69 -10.90 37.46 16.06
C PRO A 69 -11.93 36.52 16.64
N SER A 70 -11.88 36.24 17.96
CA SER A 70 -12.72 35.23 18.63
C SER A 70 -14.07 35.72 19.13
N ASP A 71 -14.26 37.04 19.15
CA ASP A 71 -15.35 37.73 19.83
C ASP A 71 -16.49 38.19 18.88
N THR A 72 -16.36 37.95 17.59
CA THR A 72 -17.45 38.22 16.65
C THR A 72 -18.47 37.08 16.63
N PRO A 73 -19.79 37.40 16.44
CA PRO A 73 -20.83 36.38 16.38
C PRO A 73 -20.55 35.31 15.30
N GLU A 74 -19.98 35.74 14.17
CA GLU A 74 -19.58 34.86 13.06
C GLU A 74 -18.47 33.90 13.45
N ALA A 75 -17.46 34.38 14.21
CA ALA A 75 -16.36 33.56 14.68
C ALA A 75 -16.83 32.51 15.71
N VAL A 76 -17.75 32.88 16.59
CA VAL A 76 -18.34 31.95 17.55
C VAL A 76 -19.15 30.87 16.84
N TYR A 77 -19.97 31.25 15.86
CA TYR A 77 -20.74 30.31 15.05
C TYR A 77 -19.81 29.36 14.26
N LEU A 78 -18.83 29.93 13.55
CA LEU A 78 -17.87 29.16 12.76
C LEU A 78 -17.04 28.19 13.65
N LYS A 79 -16.69 28.64 14.86
CA LYS A 79 -15.98 27.77 15.83
C LYS A 79 -16.84 26.57 16.21
N ALA A 80 -18.12 26.78 16.48
CA ALA A 80 -19.04 25.70 16.84
C ALA A 80 -19.21 24.69 15.69
N GLU A 81 -19.40 25.17 14.46
CA GLU A 81 -19.48 24.31 13.27
C GLU A 81 -18.18 23.51 13.04
N LEU A 82 -17.02 24.18 13.17
CA LEU A 82 -15.74 23.51 12.99
C LEU A 82 -15.41 22.54 14.13
N ASP A 83 -15.82 22.81 15.37
CA ASP A 83 -15.64 21.87 16.49
C ASP A 83 -16.42 20.57 16.24
N GLU A 84 -17.63 20.68 15.64
CA GLU A 84 -18.45 19.51 15.29
C GLU A 84 -17.79 18.64 14.20
N TRP A 85 -17.19 19.27 13.17
CA TRP A 85 -16.68 18.57 11.99
C TRP A 85 -15.14 18.52 11.90
N TYR A 86 -14.44 18.96 12.95
CA TYR A 86 -12.97 19.08 12.91
C TYR A 86 -12.27 17.76 12.63
N PHE A 87 -12.76 16.70 13.25
CA PHE A 87 -12.17 15.36 13.07
C PHE A 87 -12.22 14.92 11.60
N GLU A 88 -13.39 15.01 10.99
CA GLU A 88 -13.61 14.61 9.60
C GLU A 88 -12.81 15.48 8.63
N ILE A 89 -12.83 16.79 8.82
CA ILE A 89 -12.10 17.74 7.99
C ILE A 89 -10.60 17.51 8.07
N ALA A 90 -10.07 17.41 9.28
CA ALA A 90 -8.63 17.31 9.51
C ALA A 90 -8.09 15.93 9.09
N SER A 91 -8.78 14.85 9.42
CA SER A 91 -8.39 13.49 9.03
C SER A 91 -8.34 13.34 7.52
N ALA A 92 -9.39 13.79 6.83
CA ALA A 92 -9.44 13.73 5.37
C ALA A 92 -8.39 14.64 4.71
N ALA A 93 -8.14 15.83 5.26
CA ALA A 93 -7.07 16.71 4.77
C ALA A 93 -5.68 16.08 4.94
N LEU A 94 -5.45 15.38 6.06
CA LEU A 94 -4.18 14.68 6.33
C LEU A 94 -3.93 13.51 5.38
N ASN A 95 -4.97 12.88 4.82
CA ASN A 95 -4.81 11.86 3.80
C ASN A 95 -4.04 12.38 2.58
N ALA A 96 -4.11 13.68 2.29
CA ALA A 96 -3.26 14.29 1.27
C ALA A 96 -1.75 14.16 1.57
N LEU A 97 -1.35 14.10 2.83
CA LEU A 97 0.05 13.86 3.22
C LEU A 97 0.50 12.46 2.79
N PHE A 98 -0.32 11.47 3.01
CA PHE A 98 0.00 10.06 2.77
C PHE A 98 -0.17 9.67 1.30
N PHE A 99 -1.25 10.10 0.68
CA PHE A 99 -1.60 9.73 -0.69
C PHE A 99 -1.26 10.80 -1.74
N GLY A 100 -0.85 12.02 -1.33
CA GLY A 100 -0.49 13.12 -2.22
C GLY A 100 -1.60 14.13 -2.43
N TYR A 101 -2.85 13.70 -2.51
CA TYR A 101 -4.04 14.55 -2.48
C TYR A 101 -5.21 13.83 -1.83
N SER A 102 -6.17 14.62 -1.36
CA SER A 102 -7.48 14.16 -0.91
C SER A 102 -8.56 15.10 -1.40
N VAL A 103 -9.77 14.60 -1.54
CA VAL A 103 -10.93 15.36 -1.97
C VAL A 103 -12.03 15.17 -0.94
N GLN A 104 -12.57 16.27 -0.44
CA GLN A 104 -13.71 16.27 0.48
C GLN A 104 -14.91 16.92 -0.22
N GLU A 105 -16.10 16.43 0.07
CA GLU A 105 -17.36 17.05 -0.34
C GLU A 105 -18.08 17.57 0.89
N ALA A 106 -18.53 18.83 0.82
CA ALA A 106 -19.40 19.43 1.82
C ALA A 106 -20.83 19.49 1.31
N VAL A 107 -21.75 19.18 2.19
CA VAL A 107 -23.20 19.35 2.01
C VAL A 107 -23.69 20.33 3.05
N TYR A 108 -24.41 21.35 2.63
CA TYR A 108 -24.88 22.41 3.50
C TYR A 108 -26.37 22.30 3.75
N GLU A 109 -26.81 22.79 4.92
CA GLU A 109 -28.20 22.96 5.25
C GLU A 109 -28.48 24.32 5.89
N LEU A 110 -29.72 24.76 5.82
CA LEU A 110 -30.16 25.96 6.51
C LEU A 110 -30.52 25.58 7.95
N LYS A 111 -29.75 26.07 8.91
CA LYS A 111 -30.01 25.84 10.34
C LYS A 111 -31.16 26.74 10.86
N THR A 112 -31.76 26.38 12.00
CA THR A 112 -32.94 27.00 12.57
C THR A 112 -32.76 28.49 12.86
N GLU A 113 -31.54 28.94 13.04
CA GLU A 113 -31.20 30.36 13.32
C GLU A 113 -31.02 31.22 12.07
N GLY A 114 -31.30 30.67 10.88
CA GLY A 114 -31.15 31.38 9.61
C GLY A 114 -29.71 31.39 9.05
N TYR A 115 -28.81 30.68 9.71
CA TYR A 115 -27.42 30.48 9.20
C TYR A 115 -27.33 29.23 8.34
N VAL A 116 -26.37 29.23 7.42
CA VAL A 116 -26.02 28.04 6.62
C VAL A 116 -24.92 27.30 7.37
N GLY A 117 -25.21 26.06 7.77
CA GLY A 117 -24.23 25.18 8.41
C GLY A 117 -23.93 23.96 7.56
N LEU A 118 -23.00 23.13 8.04
CA LEU A 118 -22.67 21.85 7.44
C LEU A 118 -23.72 20.80 7.88
N GLN A 119 -24.35 20.17 6.91
CA GLN A 119 -25.12 18.95 7.12
C GLN A 119 -24.20 17.72 7.17
N TRP A 120 -23.19 17.74 6.31
CA TRP A 120 -22.21 16.68 6.20
C TRP A 120 -20.94 17.18 5.49
N ILE A 121 -19.78 16.69 5.91
CA ILE A 121 -18.53 16.81 5.19
C ILE A 121 -17.76 15.50 5.31
N GLY A 122 -17.13 15.08 4.22
CA GLY A 122 -16.34 13.85 4.25
C GLY A 122 -15.52 13.61 3.00
N GLU A 123 -14.58 12.70 3.13
CA GLU A 123 -13.68 12.31 2.05
C GLU A 123 -14.42 11.52 0.98
N LYS A 124 -14.08 11.79 -0.26
CA LYS A 124 -14.54 11.05 -1.44
C LYS A 124 -13.42 10.18 -2.01
N PRO A 125 -13.76 9.03 -2.64
CA PRO A 125 -12.77 8.18 -3.26
C PRO A 125 -11.92 8.95 -4.27
N MET A 126 -10.60 9.00 -4.02
CA MET A 126 -9.68 9.79 -4.83
C MET A 126 -9.66 9.37 -6.31
N GLN A 127 -9.96 8.09 -6.61
CA GLN A 127 -9.99 7.58 -7.98
C GLN A 127 -11.09 8.21 -8.84
N TRP A 128 -12.11 8.82 -8.23
CA TRP A 128 -13.17 9.51 -8.97
C TRP A 128 -12.75 10.90 -9.46
N PHE A 129 -11.64 11.40 -8.98
CA PHE A 129 -11.22 12.77 -9.23
C PHE A 129 -9.86 12.85 -9.89
N GLU A 130 -9.72 13.82 -10.78
CA GLU A 130 -8.45 14.14 -11.43
C GLU A 130 -8.11 15.60 -11.21
N PRO A 131 -7.12 15.90 -10.34
CA PRO A 131 -6.56 17.24 -10.23
C PRO A 131 -5.80 17.63 -11.51
N LYS A 132 -6.09 18.79 -12.05
CA LYS A 132 -5.38 19.36 -13.21
C LYS A 132 -4.27 20.31 -12.76
N ASN A 133 -3.32 20.58 -13.68
CA ASN A 133 -2.21 21.51 -13.44
C ASN A 133 -2.66 22.97 -13.32
N ASP A 134 -3.77 23.33 -13.92
CA ASP A 134 -4.40 24.66 -13.80
C ASP A 134 -5.19 24.85 -12.49
N GLY A 135 -5.20 23.83 -11.62
CA GLY A 135 -5.88 23.85 -10.33
C GLY A 135 -7.30 23.31 -10.37
N ARG A 136 -7.89 23.09 -11.53
CA ARG A 136 -9.23 22.52 -11.66
C ARG A 136 -9.28 21.07 -11.16
N LEU A 137 -10.42 20.68 -10.65
CA LEU A 137 -10.72 19.31 -10.23
C LEU A 137 -11.81 18.74 -11.14
N ILE A 138 -11.52 17.62 -11.78
CA ILE A 138 -12.45 16.96 -12.69
C ILE A 138 -12.98 15.71 -12.02
N TYR A 139 -14.30 15.58 -11.96
CA TYR A 139 -14.97 14.35 -11.57
C TYR A 139 -15.13 13.44 -12.78
N ARG A 140 -14.73 12.18 -12.60
CA ARG A 140 -14.83 11.14 -13.61
C ARG A 140 -15.68 10.00 -13.07
N GLN A 141 -16.82 9.78 -13.69
CA GLN A 141 -17.68 8.68 -13.33
C GLN A 141 -17.14 7.37 -13.92
N ASP A 142 -17.01 6.35 -13.10
CA ASP A 142 -16.72 5.00 -13.58
C ASP A 142 -17.88 4.55 -14.50
N GLY A 143 -17.57 4.11 -15.73
CA GLY A 143 -18.56 3.66 -16.69
C GLY A 143 -18.78 4.56 -17.92
N GLY A 144 -17.93 5.57 -18.14
CA GLY A 144 -17.92 6.33 -19.40
C GLY A 144 -18.86 7.53 -19.45
N GLY A 145 -19.24 8.07 -18.29
CA GLY A 145 -19.89 9.39 -18.21
C GLY A 145 -18.96 10.52 -18.64
N ALA A 146 -19.52 11.65 -19.07
CA ALA A 146 -18.75 12.83 -19.43
C ALA A 146 -18.00 13.39 -18.21
N ASP A 147 -16.73 13.74 -18.40
CA ASP A 147 -15.94 14.46 -17.42
C ASP A 147 -16.64 15.75 -17.00
N ARG A 148 -16.71 16.00 -15.69
CA ARG A 148 -17.34 17.20 -15.15
C ARG A 148 -16.36 17.94 -14.27
N GLU A 149 -16.21 19.21 -14.53
CA GLU A 149 -15.55 20.11 -13.59
C GLU A 149 -16.44 20.30 -12.36
N VAL A 150 -15.85 20.21 -11.17
CA VAL A 150 -16.58 20.33 -9.90
C VAL A 150 -16.39 21.71 -9.29
N ASP A 151 -17.39 22.16 -8.55
CA ASP A 151 -17.30 23.39 -7.79
C ASP A 151 -16.35 23.22 -6.60
N GLN A 152 -15.18 23.86 -6.67
CA GLN A 152 -14.16 23.87 -5.63
C GLN A 152 -14.31 25.04 -4.64
N PHE A 153 -15.25 25.95 -4.88
CA PHE A 153 -15.42 27.09 -3.99
C PHE A 153 -16.26 26.74 -2.74
N LEU A 154 -17.36 26.03 -2.94
CA LEU A 154 -18.28 25.72 -1.84
C LEU A 154 -18.46 24.23 -1.60
N LYS A 155 -18.33 23.41 -2.62
CA LYS A 155 -18.76 22.01 -2.54
C LYS A 155 -17.62 21.02 -2.37
N PHE A 156 -16.53 21.17 -3.13
CA PHE A 156 -15.43 20.22 -3.12
C PHE A 156 -14.13 20.91 -2.69
N PHE A 157 -13.48 20.33 -1.69
CA PHE A 157 -12.21 20.81 -1.18
C PHE A 157 -11.09 19.86 -1.60
N LEU A 158 -10.14 20.39 -2.37
CA LEU A 158 -8.97 19.65 -2.83
C LEU A 158 -7.76 20.01 -1.98
N THR A 159 -7.31 19.09 -1.16
CA THR A 159 -6.05 19.20 -0.41
C THR A 159 -4.94 18.49 -1.17
N ARG A 160 -3.78 19.13 -1.34
CA ARG A 160 -2.64 18.57 -2.07
C ARG A 160 -1.33 18.80 -1.32
N ARG A 161 -0.48 17.78 -1.30
CA ARG A 161 0.84 17.89 -0.71
C ARG A 161 1.91 18.09 -1.78
N LYS A 162 2.63 19.23 -1.73
CA LYS A 162 3.75 19.53 -2.64
C LYS A 162 3.39 19.30 -4.11
N ALA A 163 2.18 19.69 -4.50
CA ALA A 163 1.77 19.64 -5.89
C ALA A 163 2.57 20.65 -6.72
N THR A 164 2.93 20.26 -7.93
CA THR A 164 3.61 21.11 -8.92
C THR A 164 2.83 21.11 -10.22
N PHE A 165 3.21 21.98 -11.16
CA PHE A 165 2.59 21.99 -12.49
C PHE A 165 2.75 20.66 -13.22
N GLU A 166 3.90 20.00 -13.05
CA GLU A 166 4.18 18.69 -13.67
C GLU A 166 3.47 17.54 -12.93
N GLN A 167 3.29 17.68 -11.61
CA GLN A 167 2.67 16.68 -10.75
C GLN A 167 1.48 17.25 -9.97
N PRO A 168 0.31 17.40 -10.62
CA PRO A 168 -0.88 17.98 -10.00
C PRO A 168 -1.50 17.10 -8.90
N TYR A 169 -1.22 15.79 -8.90
CA TYR A 169 -1.64 14.85 -7.87
C TYR A 169 -0.88 14.99 -6.55
N GLY A 170 0.16 15.84 -6.50
CA GLY A 170 1.01 15.97 -5.34
C GLY A 170 1.91 14.75 -5.08
N LYS A 171 2.71 14.83 -4.02
CA LYS A 171 3.70 13.82 -3.67
C LYS A 171 3.21 12.96 -2.49
N ALA A 172 2.94 11.68 -2.73
CA ALA A 172 2.52 10.72 -1.71
C ALA A 172 3.70 10.33 -0.80
N LEU A 173 3.49 10.37 0.51
CA LEU A 173 4.49 9.87 1.47
C LEU A 173 4.59 8.35 1.41
N LEU A 174 3.46 7.66 1.31
CA LEU A 174 3.40 6.20 1.20
C LEU A 174 4.12 5.67 -0.04
N ALA A 175 4.14 6.42 -1.16
CA ALA A 175 4.87 6.00 -2.34
C ALA A 175 6.37 5.80 -2.06
N THR A 176 6.96 6.57 -1.15
CA THR A 176 8.39 6.43 -0.80
C THR A 176 8.68 5.14 -0.02
N LEU A 177 7.67 4.57 0.64
CA LEU A 177 7.78 3.34 1.43
C LEU A 177 7.47 2.08 0.61
N TYR A 178 6.92 2.25 -0.60
CA TYR A 178 6.42 1.14 -1.39
C TYR A 178 7.46 0.03 -1.63
N TRP A 179 8.68 0.37 -2.02
CA TRP A 179 9.71 -0.63 -2.29
C TRP A 179 10.19 -1.34 -1.03
N LEU A 180 10.27 -0.64 0.10
CA LEU A 180 10.62 -1.25 1.39
C LEU A 180 9.54 -2.25 1.81
N PHE A 181 8.26 -1.85 1.71
CA PHE A 181 7.12 -2.74 1.96
C PHE A 181 7.15 -3.97 1.04
N PHE A 182 7.38 -3.76 -0.26
CA PHE A 182 7.46 -4.84 -1.24
C PHE A 182 8.57 -5.85 -0.89
N PHE A 183 9.75 -5.38 -0.51
CA PHE A 183 10.85 -6.24 -0.09
C PHE A 183 10.57 -6.94 1.24
N LYS A 184 9.96 -6.27 2.21
CA LYS A 184 9.53 -6.87 3.48
C LYS A 184 8.58 -8.04 3.21
N GLN A 185 7.53 -7.83 2.44
CA GLN A 185 6.53 -8.85 2.09
C GLN A 185 7.11 -10.05 1.33
N ASN A 186 8.01 -9.81 0.39
CA ASN A 186 8.63 -10.88 -0.37
C ASN A 186 9.80 -11.52 0.37
N GLY A 187 10.50 -10.78 1.23
CA GLY A 187 11.59 -11.27 2.06
C GLY A 187 11.15 -12.45 2.92
N PHE A 188 10.01 -12.36 3.59
CA PHE A 188 9.44 -13.47 4.36
C PHE A 188 9.16 -14.71 3.51
N LYS A 189 8.68 -14.54 2.28
CA LYS A 189 8.44 -15.64 1.35
C LYS A 189 9.76 -16.31 0.90
N PHE A 190 10.77 -15.51 0.61
CA PHE A 190 12.09 -16.03 0.25
C PHE A 190 12.74 -16.72 1.43
N TRP A 191 12.61 -16.17 2.62
CA TRP A 191 13.12 -16.75 3.85
C TRP A 191 12.42 -18.07 4.17
N ALA A 192 11.09 -18.15 4.08
CA ALA A 192 10.35 -19.39 4.27
C ALA A 192 10.80 -20.47 3.28
N LYS A 193 10.98 -20.15 2.00
CA LYS A 193 11.51 -21.07 1.00
C LYS A 193 12.96 -21.49 1.27
N PHE A 194 13.75 -20.57 1.80
CA PHE A 194 15.13 -20.89 2.20
C PHE A 194 15.12 -21.88 3.35
N LEU A 195 14.30 -21.65 4.38
CA LEU A 195 14.16 -22.56 5.51
C LEU A 195 13.61 -23.94 5.08
N GLU A 196 12.62 -23.95 4.19
CA GLU A 196 12.08 -25.19 3.63
C GLU A 196 13.17 -26.00 2.91
N ARG A 197 14.02 -25.34 2.14
CA ARG A 197 15.06 -25.99 1.34
C ARG A 197 16.30 -26.37 2.14
N PHE A 198 16.71 -25.54 3.09
CA PHE A 198 17.97 -25.68 3.82
C PHE A 198 17.78 -25.99 5.31
N GLY A 199 16.56 -25.87 5.83
CA GLY A 199 16.21 -26.27 7.19
C GLY A 199 16.14 -27.78 7.36
N THR A 200 15.94 -28.53 6.28
CA THR A 200 16.01 -29.97 6.27
C THR A 200 17.39 -30.41 5.77
N PRO A 201 18.16 -31.16 6.57
CA PRO A 201 19.48 -31.61 6.15
C PRO A 201 19.37 -32.52 4.93
N ILE A 202 20.24 -32.32 3.96
CA ILE A 202 20.37 -33.24 2.82
C ILE A 202 21.27 -34.36 3.24
N LEU A 203 20.73 -35.57 3.24
CA LEU A 203 21.48 -36.78 3.51
C LEU A 203 22.06 -37.30 2.20
N LEU A 204 23.37 -37.57 2.18
CA LEU A 204 24.07 -38.21 1.09
C LEU A 204 24.54 -39.59 1.55
N GLY A 205 23.99 -40.63 0.97
CA GLY A 205 24.45 -42.00 1.19
C GLY A 205 25.35 -42.44 0.02
N LYS A 206 26.42 -43.17 0.34
CA LYS A 206 27.28 -43.87 -0.60
C LYS A 206 27.18 -45.36 -0.34
N CYS A 207 26.87 -46.12 -1.35
CA CYS A 207 26.73 -47.58 -1.30
C CYS A 207 27.26 -48.19 -2.60
N LYS A 208 27.30 -49.53 -2.66
CA LYS A 208 27.62 -50.26 -3.88
C LYS A 208 26.45 -50.18 -4.88
N ASP A 209 26.74 -50.23 -6.17
CA ASP A 209 25.73 -50.08 -7.23
C ASP A 209 24.51 -51.01 -7.12
N THR A 210 24.69 -52.20 -6.50
CA THR A 210 23.63 -53.19 -6.32
C THR A 210 22.66 -52.86 -5.19
N GLU A 211 22.96 -51.88 -4.33
CA GLU A 211 22.22 -51.57 -3.08
C GLU A 211 21.63 -50.15 -3.09
N THR A 212 21.64 -49.48 -4.26
CA THR A 212 21.23 -48.07 -4.38
C THR A 212 19.77 -47.84 -4.02
N ASP A 213 18.89 -48.78 -4.34
CA ASP A 213 17.46 -48.67 -4.03
C ASP A 213 17.20 -48.83 -2.53
N ASP A 214 17.88 -49.77 -1.88
CA ASP A 214 17.77 -50.00 -0.44
C ASP A 214 18.32 -48.80 0.36
N MET A 215 19.45 -48.23 -0.09
CA MET A 215 20.02 -47.03 0.51
C MET A 215 19.07 -45.83 0.34
N SER A 216 18.47 -45.66 -0.83
CA SER A 216 17.52 -44.58 -1.06
C SER A 216 16.31 -44.66 -0.15
N GLN A 217 15.77 -45.88 0.07
CA GLN A 217 14.67 -46.08 1.00
C GLN A 217 15.09 -45.88 2.46
N ALA A 218 16.29 -46.29 2.84
CA ALA A 218 16.83 -46.05 4.17
C ALA A 218 16.98 -44.57 4.47
N LEU A 219 17.49 -43.77 3.50
CA LEU A 219 17.61 -42.29 3.62
C LEU A 219 16.28 -41.62 3.73
N LEU A 220 15.26 -42.03 2.96
CA LEU A 220 13.90 -41.52 3.07
C LEU A 220 13.28 -41.81 4.43
N ASN A 221 13.47 -43.03 4.96
CA ASN A 221 13.00 -43.41 6.27
C ASN A 221 13.73 -42.67 7.39
N ALA A 222 15.04 -42.45 7.26
CA ALA A 222 15.81 -41.64 8.19
C ALA A 222 15.35 -40.20 8.25
N HIS A 223 15.03 -39.63 7.10
CA HIS A 223 14.47 -38.27 7.03
C HIS A 223 13.12 -38.17 7.76
N ALA A 224 12.29 -39.20 7.67
CA ALA A 224 10.97 -39.23 8.33
C ALA A 224 11.07 -39.55 9.84
N GLN A 225 12.04 -40.36 10.27
CA GLN A 225 12.13 -40.91 11.61
C GLN A 225 13.32 -40.38 12.45
N SER A 226 14.17 -39.55 11.86
CA SER A 226 15.39 -38.98 12.48
C SER A 226 16.39 -40.06 12.97
N VAL A 227 16.29 -41.29 12.49
CA VAL A 227 17.19 -42.42 12.83
C VAL A 227 17.55 -43.16 11.56
N LEU A 228 18.83 -43.43 11.37
CA LEU A 228 19.36 -44.22 10.28
C LEU A 228 20.27 -45.29 10.83
N SER A 229 20.04 -46.55 10.43
CA SER A 229 20.94 -47.65 10.67
C SER A 229 21.55 -48.07 9.33
N ILE A 230 22.87 -48.08 9.25
CA ILE A 230 23.64 -48.41 8.05
C ILE A 230 24.60 -49.57 8.29
N ASP A 231 25.00 -50.26 7.23
CA ASP A 231 26.02 -51.28 7.28
C ASP A 231 27.43 -50.69 7.47
N ILE A 232 28.38 -51.49 7.90
CA ILE A 232 29.75 -51.06 8.22
C ILE A 232 30.51 -50.56 6.98
N ASP A 233 30.08 -51.01 5.81
CA ASP A 233 30.68 -50.66 4.52
C ASP A 233 30.03 -49.43 3.87
N ASP A 234 28.93 -48.91 4.43
CA ASP A 234 28.18 -47.77 3.94
C ASP A 234 28.62 -46.46 4.60
N ASP A 235 28.56 -45.38 3.88
CA ASP A 235 28.89 -44.04 4.39
C ASP A 235 27.72 -43.08 4.14
N VAL A 236 27.24 -42.44 5.21
CA VAL A 236 26.19 -41.42 5.14
C VAL A 236 26.71 -40.09 5.67
N GLN A 237 26.62 -39.06 4.86
CA GLN A 237 27.06 -37.75 5.21
C GLN A 237 25.86 -36.75 5.18
N VAL A 238 25.81 -35.89 6.17
CA VAL A 238 24.93 -34.74 6.16
C VAL A 238 25.63 -33.64 5.38
N LEU A 239 25.10 -33.31 4.23
CA LEU A 239 25.56 -32.14 3.48
C LEU A 239 25.08 -30.88 4.21
N SER A 240 25.93 -30.36 5.10
CA SER A 240 25.74 -29.01 5.62
C SER A 240 26.29 -28.02 4.59
N THR A 241 25.55 -26.97 4.33
CA THR A 241 26.03 -25.81 3.56
C THR A 241 27.10 -25.08 4.39
N GLN A 242 28.30 -25.66 4.49
CA GLN A 242 29.49 -24.95 4.98
C GLN A 242 30.07 -24.04 3.89
N GLY A 243 29.31 -23.06 3.48
CA GLY A 243 29.81 -21.84 2.87
C GLY A 243 29.49 -20.73 3.86
N SER A 244 30.36 -19.79 4.09
CA SER A 244 30.32 -18.72 5.09
C SER A 244 28.98 -17.94 5.18
N GLY A 245 27.96 -18.63 5.56
CA GLY A 245 26.57 -18.26 5.74
C GLY A 245 25.85 -19.46 6.32
N SER A 246 26.11 -19.77 7.59
CA SER A 246 25.32 -20.74 8.33
C SER A 246 23.86 -20.27 8.31
N ALA A 247 22.93 -21.21 8.41
CA ALA A 247 21.50 -20.88 8.58
C ALA A 247 21.27 -19.85 9.71
N ASN A 248 22.14 -19.78 10.70
CA ASN A 248 22.17 -18.76 11.73
C ASN A 248 22.50 -17.35 11.20
N GLY A 249 23.35 -17.21 10.17
CA GLY A 249 23.66 -15.91 9.58
C GLY A 249 22.48 -15.28 8.81
N ALA A 250 21.50 -16.08 8.40
CA ALA A 250 20.27 -15.58 7.78
C ALA A 250 19.30 -14.98 8.81
N PHE A 251 19.44 -15.31 10.09
CA PHE A 251 18.65 -14.72 11.18
C PHE A 251 19.21 -13.39 11.69
N GLU A 252 20.49 -13.11 11.46
CA GLU A 252 21.12 -11.88 11.94
C GLU A 252 20.97 -10.70 10.96
N THR A 253 20.40 -10.93 9.77
CA THR A 253 20.34 -9.92 8.71
C THR A 253 18.94 -9.31 8.49
N PHE A 254 17.96 -9.64 9.34
CA PHE A 254 16.60 -9.10 9.24
C PHE A 254 16.14 -8.48 10.56
#